data_cac6628598ad33ded39caab1976caa0d
#
_entry.id   cac6628598ad33ded39caab1976caa0d
#
_cell.length_a   1.000
_cell.length_b   1.000
_cell.length_c   1.000
_cell.angle_alpha   90.00
_cell.angle_beta   90.00
_cell.angle_gamma   90.00
#
_symmetry.space_group_name_H-M   'P 1'
#
loop_
_entity.id
_entity.type
_entity.pdbx_description
1 polymer ?
#
loop_
_entity_poly.entity_id
_entity_poly.type
_entity_poly.pdbx_seq_one_letter_code
_entity_poly.pdbx_strand_id
1 'polypeptide(L)'
;MSDYVRNKQVLYPVTKELLEKLNCSDAYDLEEKFPAGSKFTTEGFIDYSGTGECNQYLAYELSSTYGEETGDFGKSRFLKPSEQEKYKKIFSEVIPKDLIDPTLFKYADYCYYNCCEADDYYVNNDGFEEEI
;
A
#
# COMPACT_ATOMS: atom_id res chain seq x y z
N MET A 1 -7.51 25.62 2.07
CA MET A 1 -6.95 24.51 1.26
C MET A 1 -6.55 23.39 2.21
N SER A 2 -7.00 22.18 1.93
CA SER A 2 -6.71 21.07 2.82
C SER A 2 -5.41 20.39 2.44
N ASP A 3 -4.59 20.10 3.44
CA ASP A 3 -3.33 19.38 3.28
C ASP A 3 -3.48 17.88 3.55
N TYR A 4 -4.71 17.42 3.78
CA TYR A 4 -4.98 16.00 4.01
C TYR A 4 -5.27 15.27 2.71
N VAL A 5 -4.73 14.07 2.59
CA VAL A 5 -4.96 13.17 1.49
C VAL A 5 -5.61 11.90 2.04
N ARG A 6 -6.74 11.49 1.45
CA ARG A 6 -7.38 10.22 1.75
C ARG A 6 -7.13 9.25 0.61
N ASN A 7 -6.51 8.14 0.89
CA ASN A 7 -6.20 7.08 -0.07
C ASN A 7 -6.95 5.80 0.26
N LYS A 8 -7.46 5.16 -0.79
CA LYS A 8 -7.92 3.77 -0.74
C LYS A 8 -7.03 2.99 -1.68
N GLN A 9 -6.32 2.01 -1.15
CA GLN A 9 -5.29 1.28 -1.89
C GLN A 9 -5.29 -0.19 -1.54
N VAL A 10 -4.89 -1.00 -2.52
CA VAL A 10 -4.50 -2.39 -2.25
C VAL A 10 -2.99 -2.41 -2.11
N LEU A 11 -2.50 -2.98 -1.02
CA LEU A 11 -1.09 -2.95 -0.63
C LEU A 11 -0.49 -4.36 -0.65
N TYR A 12 0.74 -4.45 -1.14
CA TYR A 12 1.53 -5.68 -1.09
C TYR A 12 2.87 -5.35 -0.40
N PRO A 13 3.30 -6.13 0.60
CA PRO A 13 4.52 -5.79 1.33
C PRO A 13 5.77 -5.92 0.44
N VAL A 14 6.60 -4.89 0.48
CA VAL A 14 7.90 -4.90 -0.21
C VAL A 14 8.95 -5.28 0.82
N THR A 15 9.32 -6.55 0.83
CA THR A 15 10.33 -7.08 1.72
C THR A 15 11.71 -7.02 1.08
N LYS A 16 12.74 -7.11 1.90
CA LYS A 16 14.11 -7.19 1.42
C LYS A 16 14.32 -8.40 0.49
N GLU A 17 13.68 -9.52 0.83
CA GLU A 17 13.72 -10.73 0.03
C GLU A 17 13.09 -10.52 -1.36
N LEU A 18 11.94 -9.84 -1.43
CA LEU A 18 11.30 -9.52 -2.69
C LEU A 18 12.19 -8.62 -3.54
N LEU A 19 12.78 -7.59 -2.95
CA LEU A 19 13.69 -6.69 -3.66
C LEU A 19 14.89 -7.42 -4.24
N GLU A 20 15.47 -8.36 -3.50
CA GLU A 20 16.58 -9.19 -3.98
C GLU A 20 16.18 -10.00 -5.20
N LYS A 21 15.00 -10.61 -5.18
CA LYS A 21 14.49 -11.41 -6.29
C LYS A 21 14.17 -10.57 -7.53
N LEU A 22 13.88 -9.29 -7.34
CA LEU A 22 13.59 -8.35 -8.43
C LEU A 22 14.82 -7.60 -8.91
N ASN A 23 15.99 -7.85 -8.33
CA ASN A 23 17.23 -7.09 -8.58
C ASN A 23 17.05 -5.59 -8.34
N CYS A 24 16.30 -5.24 -7.30
CA CYS A 24 16.09 -3.87 -6.86
C CYS A 24 16.87 -3.60 -5.58
N SER A 25 17.48 -2.43 -5.47
CA SER A 25 18.21 -2.03 -4.27
C SER A 25 17.29 -1.54 -3.17
N ASP A 26 16.17 -0.89 -3.54
CA ASP A 26 15.18 -0.33 -2.63
C ASP A 26 13.83 -0.16 -3.33
N ALA A 27 12.85 0.39 -2.61
CA ALA A 27 11.51 0.64 -3.15
C ALA A 27 11.52 1.67 -4.28
N TYR A 28 12.40 2.66 -4.25
CA TYR A 28 12.52 3.65 -5.33
C TYR A 28 12.99 3.00 -6.62
N ASP A 29 13.93 2.09 -6.53
CA ASP A 29 14.43 1.33 -7.68
C ASP A 29 13.33 0.50 -8.31
N LEU A 30 12.47 -0.10 -7.48
CA LEU A 30 11.30 -0.83 -7.92
C LEU A 30 10.30 0.09 -8.63
N GLU A 31 10.02 1.26 -8.04
CA GLU A 31 9.06 2.23 -8.58
C GLU A 31 9.46 2.75 -9.96
N GLU A 32 10.75 2.91 -10.22
CA GLU A 32 11.27 3.35 -11.52
C GLU A 32 10.94 2.37 -12.65
N LYS A 33 10.65 1.12 -12.33
CA LYS A 33 10.30 0.09 -13.31
C LYS A 33 8.82 0.07 -13.67
N PHE A 34 8.00 0.88 -13.00
CA PHE A 34 6.56 0.91 -13.27
C PHE A 34 6.27 1.60 -14.60
N PRO A 35 5.25 1.13 -15.36
CA PRO A 35 4.84 1.80 -16.57
C PRO A 35 4.38 3.23 -16.30
N ALA A 36 4.70 4.14 -17.22
CA ALA A 36 4.24 5.53 -17.13
C ALA A 36 2.71 5.57 -17.11
N GLY A 37 2.15 6.37 -16.19
CA GLY A 37 0.70 6.50 -16.05
C GLY A 37 0.02 5.34 -15.32
N SER A 38 0.79 4.40 -14.77
CA SER A 38 0.20 3.31 -14.01
C SER A 38 -0.36 3.82 -12.67
N LYS A 39 -1.27 3.03 -12.09
CA LYS A 39 -1.84 3.30 -10.76
C LYS A 39 -1.00 2.74 -9.63
N PHE A 40 0.20 2.25 -9.93
CA PHE A 40 1.11 1.71 -8.92
C PHE A 40 2.03 2.78 -8.39
N THR A 41 2.22 2.76 -7.06
CA THR A 41 3.20 3.57 -6.35
C THR A 41 3.86 2.71 -5.27
N THR A 42 4.90 3.23 -4.65
CA THR A 42 5.42 2.66 -3.41
C THR A 42 5.07 3.59 -2.27
N GLU A 43 4.63 3.02 -1.15
CA GLU A 43 4.21 3.78 0.03
C GLU A 43 4.99 3.32 1.24
N GLY A 44 5.46 4.28 2.04
CA GLY A 44 6.12 4.01 3.30
C GLY A 44 5.23 4.35 4.48
N PHE A 45 5.19 3.47 5.47
CA PHE A 45 4.43 3.69 6.70
C PHE A 45 5.38 3.56 7.89
N ILE A 46 5.50 4.62 8.68
CA ILE A 46 6.44 4.67 9.80
C ILE A 46 5.78 4.16 11.08
N ASP A 47 6.47 3.29 11.78
CA ASP A 47 6.06 2.82 13.11
C ASP A 47 6.43 3.88 14.16
N TYR A 48 5.58 4.89 14.31
CA TYR A 48 5.80 5.96 15.28
C TYR A 48 5.66 5.51 16.73
N SER A 49 4.95 4.42 16.99
CA SER A 49 4.72 3.91 18.34
C SER A 49 5.72 2.85 18.79
N GLY A 50 6.57 2.39 17.88
CA GLY A 50 7.50 1.30 18.12
C GLY A 50 8.93 1.63 17.74
N THR A 51 9.46 0.91 16.75
CA THR A 51 10.88 0.97 16.37
C THR A 51 11.28 2.20 15.57
N GLY A 52 10.33 2.96 15.04
CA GLY A 52 10.60 4.02 14.09
C GLY A 52 10.98 3.53 12.69
N GLU A 53 10.88 2.24 12.44
CA GLU A 53 11.16 1.66 11.14
C GLU A 53 10.07 2.02 10.14
N CYS A 54 10.47 2.11 8.85
CA CYS A 54 9.55 2.36 7.77
C CYS A 54 9.22 1.06 7.05
N ASN A 55 7.94 0.70 7.05
CA ASN A 55 7.42 -0.45 6.32
C ASN A 55 7.04 -0.03 4.92
N GLN A 56 7.61 -0.69 3.92
CA GLN A 56 7.37 -0.36 2.52
C GLN A 56 6.31 -1.28 1.91
N TYR A 57 5.45 -0.69 1.08
CA TYR A 57 4.41 -1.41 0.36
C TYR A 57 4.37 -0.97 -1.09
N LEU A 58 4.11 -1.94 -1.97
CA LEU A 58 3.67 -1.67 -3.33
C LEU A 58 2.17 -1.40 -3.25
N ALA A 59 1.72 -0.27 -3.77
CA ALA A 59 0.35 0.18 -3.66
C ALA A 59 -0.31 0.32 -5.02
N TYR A 60 -1.54 -0.19 -5.14
CA TYR A 60 -2.41 0.03 -6.28
C TYR A 60 -3.54 0.97 -5.87
N GLU A 61 -3.63 2.12 -6.52
CA GLU A 61 -4.59 3.15 -6.17
C GLU A 61 -6.01 2.79 -6.61
N LEU A 62 -6.93 2.78 -5.66
CA LEU A 62 -8.36 2.66 -5.92
C LEU A 62 -9.01 4.04 -5.96
N SER A 63 -8.65 4.91 -5.03
CA SER A 63 -9.05 6.31 -5.04
C SER A 63 -8.06 7.15 -4.23
N SER A 64 -7.93 8.42 -4.61
CA SER A 64 -7.14 9.40 -3.88
C SER A 64 -7.86 10.74 -3.93
N THR A 65 -8.14 11.31 -2.78
CA THR A 65 -8.86 12.58 -2.68
C THR A 65 -8.16 13.51 -1.69
N TYR A 66 -8.24 14.81 -1.97
CA TYR A 66 -7.84 15.83 -1.03
C TYR A 66 -9.07 16.27 -0.25
N GLY A 67 -8.91 16.50 1.03
CA GLY A 67 -10.03 16.89 1.86
C GLY A 67 -9.60 17.28 3.26
N GLU A 68 -10.57 17.54 4.11
CA GLU A 68 -10.32 17.77 5.53
C GLU A 68 -10.19 16.43 6.24
N GLU A 69 -9.44 16.44 7.34
CA GLU A 69 -9.38 15.28 8.21
C GLU A 69 -10.81 14.98 8.72
N THR A 70 -11.28 13.79 8.45
CA THR A 70 -12.64 13.40 8.83
C THR A 70 -12.76 12.89 10.26
N GLY A 71 -11.63 12.78 10.96
CA GLY A 71 -11.58 12.19 12.28
C GLY A 71 -11.61 10.67 12.28
N ASP A 72 -11.79 10.06 11.11
CA ASP A 72 -11.69 8.62 10.96
C ASP A 72 -10.23 8.24 10.81
N PHE A 73 -9.76 7.43 11.73
CA PHE A 73 -8.43 6.85 11.63
C PHE A 73 -8.38 5.83 10.49
N GLY A 74 -7.21 5.60 9.97
CA GLY A 74 -6.99 4.63 8.91
C GLY A 74 -7.43 3.23 9.32
N LYS A 75 -7.93 2.48 8.36
CA LYS A 75 -8.43 1.12 8.54
C LYS A 75 -7.85 0.25 7.45
N SER A 76 -7.57 -0.99 7.80
CA SER A 76 -7.08 -1.98 6.85
C SER A 76 -7.67 -3.35 7.13
N ARG A 77 -7.57 -4.22 6.15
CA ARG A 77 -7.90 -5.64 6.27
C ARG A 77 -7.14 -6.44 5.22
N PHE A 78 -6.97 -7.72 5.47
CA PHE A 78 -6.50 -8.61 4.43
C PHE A 78 -7.57 -8.81 3.36
N LEU A 79 -7.16 -9.11 2.15
CA LEU A 79 -8.10 -9.40 1.07
C LEU A 79 -8.79 -10.74 1.30
N LYS A 80 -10.06 -10.82 0.89
CA LYS A 80 -10.83 -12.05 0.88
C LYS A 80 -10.36 -12.94 -0.28
N PRO A 81 -10.51 -14.27 -0.19
CA PRO A 81 -10.10 -15.17 -1.28
C PRO A 81 -10.65 -14.76 -2.65
N SER A 82 -11.90 -14.27 -2.70
CA SER A 82 -12.52 -13.81 -3.95
C SER A 82 -11.85 -12.58 -4.57
N GLU A 83 -11.18 -11.78 -3.74
CA GLU A 83 -10.45 -10.57 -4.17
C GLU A 83 -9.01 -10.88 -4.55
N GLN A 84 -8.41 -11.88 -3.92
CA GLN A 84 -6.99 -12.20 -4.06
C GLN A 84 -6.60 -12.48 -5.51
N GLU A 85 -7.39 -13.26 -6.24
CA GLU A 85 -7.08 -13.61 -7.63
C GLU A 85 -7.11 -12.40 -8.56
N LYS A 86 -8.09 -11.51 -8.35
CA LYS A 86 -8.20 -10.26 -9.11
C LYS A 86 -6.96 -9.40 -8.95
N TYR A 87 -6.53 -9.18 -7.71
CA TYR A 87 -5.38 -8.31 -7.44
C TYR A 87 -4.06 -8.97 -7.75
N LYS A 88 -3.94 -10.27 -7.63
CA LYS A 88 -2.78 -11.01 -8.13
C LYS A 88 -2.56 -10.75 -9.61
N LYS A 89 -3.63 -10.79 -10.40
CA LYS A 89 -3.58 -10.51 -11.84
C LYS A 89 -3.14 -9.07 -12.10
N ILE A 90 -3.72 -8.11 -11.38
CA ILE A 90 -3.39 -6.69 -11.52
C ILE A 90 -1.92 -6.45 -11.17
N PHE A 91 -1.45 -6.97 -10.04
CA PHE A 91 -0.07 -6.78 -9.57
C PHE A 91 0.95 -7.54 -10.44
N SER A 92 0.52 -8.51 -11.23
CA SER A 92 1.41 -9.22 -12.15
C SER A 92 1.94 -8.33 -13.29
N GLU A 93 1.39 -7.12 -13.43
CA GLU A 93 1.93 -6.12 -14.35
C GLU A 93 3.28 -5.56 -13.89
N VAL A 94 3.56 -5.59 -12.60
CA VAL A 94 4.77 -4.97 -12.01
C VAL A 94 5.64 -5.96 -11.23
N ILE A 95 5.09 -7.09 -10.81
CA ILE A 95 5.83 -8.16 -10.11
C ILE A 95 5.56 -9.48 -10.82
N PRO A 96 6.58 -10.32 -11.04
CA PRO A 96 6.35 -11.67 -11.58
C PRO A 96 5.30 -12.42 -10.74
N LYS A 97 4.36 -13.05 -11.43
CA LYS A 97 3.20 -13.70 -10.80
C LYS A 97 3.58 -14.76 -9.76
N ASP A 98 4.65 -15.50 -10.03
CA ASP A 98 5.14 -16.55 -9.13
C ASP A 98 5.78 -16.02 -7.85
N LEU A 99 6.07 -14.72 -7.77
CA LEU A 99 6.58 -14.07 -6.57
C LEU A 99 5.48 -13.46 -5.70
N ILE A 100 4.23 -13.51 -6.16
CA ILE A 100 3.10 -12.93 -5.44
C ILE A 100 2.44 -13.99 -4.57
N ASP A 101 2.44 -13.75 -3.25
CA ASP A 101 1.63 -14.52 -2.30
C ASP A 101 0.32 -13.74 -2.06
N PRO A 102 -0.80 -14.18 -2.62
CA PRO A 102 -2.04 -13.40 -2.58
C PRO A 102 -2.61 -13.25 -1.16
N THR A 103 -2.16 -14.05 -0.21
CA THR A 103 -2.61 -13.94 1.19
C THR A 103 -2.01 -12.73 1.90
N LEU A 104 -0.99 -12.09 1.31
CA LEU A 104 -0.32 -10.93 1.91
C LEU A 104 -0.96 -9.59 1.51
N PHE A 105 -1.88 -9.59 0.55
CA PHE A 105 -2.55 -8.36 0.15
C PHE A 105 -3.41 -7.79 1.26
N LYS A 106 -3.35 -6.47 1.41
CA LYS A 106 -4.23 -5.72 2.30
C LYS A 106 -4.98 -4.64 1.53
N TYR A 107 -6.21 -4.37 1.94
CA TYR A 107 -6.93 -3.17 1.54
C TYR A 107 -6.82 -2.15 2.67
N ALA A 108 -6.38 -0.95 2.36
CA ALA A 108 -6.23 0.13 3.33
C ALA A 108 -6.99 1.38 2.88
N ASP A 109 -7.70 1.99 3.82
CA ASP A 109 -8.37 3.28 3.68
C ASP A 109 -7.82 4.18 4.78
N TYR A 110 -7.05 5.19 4.40
CA TYR A 110 -6.36 6.03 5.37
C TYR A 110 -6.25 7.47 4.91
N CYS A 111 -6.15 8.34 5.89
CA CYS A 111 -5.98 9.77 5.68
C CYS A 111 -4.68 10.22 6.36
N TYR A 112 -3.87 10.98 5.66
CA TYR A 112 -2.61 11.47 6.20
C TYR A 112 -2.31 12.88 5.74
N TYR A 113 -1.39 13.52 6.45
CA TYR A 113 -0.92 14.85 6.07
C TYR A 113 -0.02 14.75 4.85
N ASN A 114 -0.29 15.56 3.83
CA ASN A 114 0.39 15.47 2.52
C ASN A 114 1.91 15.71 2.59
N CYS A 115 2.40 16.39 3.62
CA CYS A 115 3.85 16.65 3.78
C CYS A 115 4.56 15.61 4.66
N CYS A 116 3.85 14.60 5.17
CA CYS A 116 4.37 13.65 6.14
C CYS A 116 4.11 12.22 5.69
N GLU A 117 4.97 11.29 6.13
CA GLU A 117 4.71 9.88 5.93
C GLU A 117 3.56 9.41 6.81
N ALA A 118 2.83 8.41 6.36
CA ALA A 118 1.71 7.88 7.11
C ALA A 118 2.19 6.97 8.26
N ASP A 119 1.38 6.89 9.31
CA ASP A 119 1.60 6.00 10.45
C ASP A 119 1.29 4.56 10.04
N ASP A 120 2.13 3.61 10.43
CA ASP A 120 1.93 2.19 10.11
C ASP A 120 0.69 1.59 10.79
N TYR A 121 0.15 2.26 11.81
CA TYR A 121 -1.15 1.93 12.38
C TYR A 121 -2.21 1.78 11.29
N TYR A 122 -2.13 2.58 10.24
CA TYR A 122 -3.11 2.56 9.16
C TYR A 122 -3.12 1.27 8.35
N VAL A 123 -2.00 0.56 8.31
CA VAL A 123 -1.89 -0.70 7.56
C VAL A 123 -1.82 -1.93 8.47
N ASN A 124 -1.65 -1.73 9.76
CA ASN A 124 -1.60 -2.79 10.76
C ASN A 124 -2.82 -2.78 11.69
N ASN A 125 -3.90 -2.14 11.26
CA ASN A 125 -5.15 -2.02 11.98
C ASN A 125 -6.26 -2.77 11.24
N ASP A 126 -6.72 -3.88 11.80
CA ASP A 126 -7.84 -4.66 11.24
C ASP A 126 -9.16 -4.00 11.65
N GLY A 127 -9.58 -2.98 10.92
CA GLY A 127 -10.63 -2.11 11.37
C GLY A 127 -11.95 -2.14 10.61
N PHE A 128 -12.08 -2.83 9.45
CA PHE A 128 -13.33 -2.77 8.70
C PHE A 128 -13.52 -3.95 7.74
N GLU A 129 -14.77 -4.06 7.24
CA GLU A 129 -15.17 -5.12 6.33
C GLU A 129 -15.68 -4.57 4.97
N GLU A 130 -15.28 -3.35 4.62
CA GLU A 130 -15.70 -2.73 3.37
C GLU A 130 -15.31 -3.57 2.15
N GLU A 131 -16.25 -3.74 1.22
CA GLU A 131 -16.02 -4.44 -0.03
C GLU A 131 -15.25 -3.58 -1.04
N ILE A 132 -14.42 -4.21 -1.84
CA ILE A 132 -13.72 -3.55 -2.95
C ILE A 132 -13.90 -4.26 -4.28
#